data_b1577b1e35a06838007a0d5de667d032
#
_entry.id   b1577b1e35a06838007a0d5de667d032
#
_cell.length_a   1.000
_cell.length_b   1.000
_cell.length_c   1.000
_cell.angle_alpha   90.00
_cell.angle_beta   90.00
_cell.angle_gamma   90.00
#
_symmetry.space_group_name_H-M   'P 1'
#
loop_
_entity.id
_entity.type
_entity.pdbx_description
1 polymer ?
#
loop_
_entity_poly.entity_id
_entity_poly.type
_entity_poly.pdbx_seq_one_letter_code
_entity_poly.pdbx_strand_id
1 'polypeptide(L)'
;MPARKKKEKEQSVSPVSGMKPYVAKKGEKYMNKKQQEHFHAVLNAWKSELEQEVSRTVQQMRDVPENPPDPNDRASQETDMSLELRSRDRERKLIKKIDESIDRIDTGDYGYCEVCGVEIGVERLEARPTAELCIDCKTLDEMRERQVAK
;
A
#
# COMPACT_ATOMS: atom_id res chain seq x y z
N MET A 1 5.05 20.71 38.87
CA MET A 1 5.70 20.23 37.64
C MET A 1 4.64 19.68 36.70
N PRO A 2 4.53 20.18 35.49
CA PRO A 2 3.52 19.65 34.58
C PRO A 2 3.91 18.24 34.16
N ALA A 3 3.00 17.30 34.35
CA ALA A 3 3.15 15.93 33.92
C ALA A 3 3.36 15.91 32.37
N ARG A 4 4.49 15.34 31.92
CA ARG A 4 4.71 15.04 30.50
C ARG A 4 3.57 14.11 30.05
N LYS A 5 2.65 14.63 29.25
CA LYS A 5 1.69 13.80 28.53
C LYS A 5 2.53 12.81 27.69
N LYS A 6 2.42 11.52 28.03
CA LYS A 6 2.88 10.46 27.14
C LYS A 6 2.17 10.68 25.80
N LYS A 7 2.94 11.00 24.76
CA LYS A 7 2.43 10.92 23.38
C LYS A 7 1.95 9.48 23.21
N GLU A 8 0.65 9.30 23.11
CA GLU A 8 0.08 8.06 22.62
C GLU A 8 0.74 7.80 21.28
N LYS A 9 1.45 6.70 21.17
CA LYS A 9 1.98 6.25 19.88
C LYS A 9 0.76 6.00 19.00
N GLU A 10 0.61 6.82 17.98
CA GLU A 10 -0.33 6.53 16.90
C GLU A 10 -0.05 5.09 16.45
N GLN A 11 -1.01 4.23 16.69
CA GLN A 11 -0.92 2.84 16.25
C GLN A 11 -0.99 2.88 14.73
N SER A 12 0.11 2.51 14.08
CA SER A 12 0.14 2.35 12.63
C SER A 12 -0.94 1.33 12.23
N VAL A 13 -1.92 1.79 11.49
CA VAL A 13 -3.01 0.94 11.02
C VAL A 13 -2.47 0.15 9.83
N SER A 14 -2.44 -1.18 9.96
CA SER A 14 -2.11 -2.05 8.84
C SER A 14 -3.11 -1.86 7.69
N PRO A 15 -2.69 -1.85 6.42
CA PRO A 15 -3.60 -1.78 5.28
C PRO A 15 -4.48 -3.01 5.11
N VAL A 16 -4.20 -4.08 5.85
CA VAL A 16 -4.96 -5.33 5.81
C VAL A 16 -5.86 -5.42 7.03
N SER A 17 -7.16 -5.61 6.79
CA SER A 17 -8.14 -5.81 7.87
C SER A 17 -7.84 -7.07 8.68
N GLY A 18 -7.82 -6.92 10.00
CA GLY A 18 -7.71 -8.05 10.94
C GLY A 18 -6.31 -8.56 11.22
N MET A 19 -5.27 -8.03 10.60
CA MET A 19 -3.89 -8.37 10.94
C MET A 19 -3.34 -7.43 12.02
N LYS A 20 -2.75 -8.03 13.05
CA LYS A 20 -2.12 -7.24 14.11
C LYS A 20 -0.79 -6.68 13.63
N PRO A 21 -0.48 -5.40 13.92
CA PRO A 21 0.82 -4.83 13.59
C PRO A 21 1.94 -5.54 14.35
N TYR A 22 3.09 -5.68 13.70
CA TYR A 22 4.28 -6.22 14.33
C TYR A 22 4.87 -5.18 15.29
N VAL A 23 5.11 -5.58 16.52
CA VAL A 23 5.78 -4.74 17.52
C VAL A 23 7.18 -5.32 17.75
N ALA A 24 8.21 -4.60 17.29
CA ALA A 24 9.59 -5.00 17.51
C ALA A 24 9.95 -4.92 19.00
N LYS A 25 10.56 -5.98 19.52
CA LYS A 25 11.08 -6.01 20.89
C LYS A 25 12.36 -5.17 20.98
N LYS A 26 12.60 -4.62 22.13
CA LYS A 26 13.82 -3.86 22.40
C LYS A 26 15.07 -4.74 22.20
N GLY A 27 15.98 -4.30 21.33
CA GLY A 27 17.19 -5.06 21.00
C GLY A 27 17.01 -6.11 19.91
N GLU A 28 15.83 -6.19 19.29
CA GLU A 28 15.56 -7.10 18.17
C GLU A 28 16.28 -6.65 16.90
N LYS A 29 16.90 -7.60 16.20
CA LYS A 29 17.60 -7.32 14.94
C LYS A 29 16.61 -6.95 13.85
N TYR A 30 16.91 -5.87 13.11
CA TYR A 30 16.08 -5.41 12.00
C TYR A 30 16.05 -6.43 10.86
N MET A 31 14.86 -6.64 10.27
CA MET A 31 14.60 -7.64 9.22
C MET A 31 15.09 -9.04 9.58
N ASN A 32 14.86 -9.43 10.82
CA ASN A 32 15.06 -10.82 11.23
C ASN A 32 14.01 -11.72 10.55
N LYS A 33 14.18 -13.02 10.65
CA LYS A 33 13.30 -13.99 10.02
C LYS A 33 11.83 -13.81 10.39
N LYS A 34 11.52 -13.48 11.64
CA LYS A 34 10.16 -13.26 12.13
C LYS A 34 9.52 -12.02 11.48
N GLN A 35 10.29 -10.93 11.34
CA GLN A 35 9.83 -9.73 10.66
C GLN A 35 9.59 -9.96 9.18
N GLN A 36 10.47 -10.67 8.51
CA GLN A 36 10.31 -11.06 7.10
C GLN A 36 9.08 -11.93 6.89
N GLU A 37 8.84 -12.91 7.74
CA GLU A 37 7.65 -13.76 7.68
C GLU A 37 6.36 -12.96 7.91
N HIS A 38 6.38 -12.03 8.87
CA HIS A 38 5.25 -11.15 9.12
C HIS A 38 4.90 -10.29 7.90
N PHE A 39 5.87 -9.60 7.33
CA PHE A 39 5.63 -8.74 6.15
C PHE A 39 5.30 -9.54 4.90
N HIS A 40 5.85 -10.73 4.74
CA HIS A 40 5.45 -11.65 3.68
C HIS A 40 3.98 -12.02 3.80
N ALA A 41 3.51 -12.35 4.99
CA ALA A 41 2.10 -12.67 5.25
C ALA A 41 1.18 -11.45 5.01
N VAL A 42 1.58 -10.27 5.46
CA VAL A 42 0.84 -9.01 5.22
C VAL A 42 0.71 -8.71 3.73
N LEU A 43 1.79 -8.80 3.00
CA LEU A 43 1.81 -8.54 1.55
C LEU A 43 0.95 -9.53 0.78
N ASN A 44 1.03 -10.81 1.09
CA ASN A 44 0.19 -11.85 0.47
C ASN A 44 -1.30 -11.66 0.77
N ALA A 45 -1.66 -11.35 2.01
CA ALA A 45 -3.04 -11.10 2.41
C ALA A 45 -3.60 -9.86 1.71
N TRP A 46 -2.83 -8.79 1.63
CA TRP A 46 -3.21 -7.57 0.94
C TRP A 46 -3.39 -7.79 -0.56
N LYS A 47 -2.47 -8.49 -1.19
CA LYS A 47 -2.59 -8.90 -2.60
C LYS A 47 -3.87 -9.67 -2.87
N SER A 48 -4.18 -10.66 -2.04
CA SER A 48 -5.40 -11.46 -2.15
C SER A 48 -6.68 -10.62 -2.04
N GLU A 49 -6.74 -9.68 -1.09
CA GLU A 49 -7.86 -8.75 -0.96
C GLU A 49 -8.05 -7.88 -2.20
N LEU A 50 -6.95 -7.33 -2.75
CA LEU A 50 -6.97 -6.51 -3.96
C LEU A 50 -7.40 -7.30 -5.20
N GLU A 51 -6.94 -8.52 -5.35
CA GLU A 51 -7.34 -9.41 -6.45
C GLU A 51 -8.82 -9.75 -6.40
N GLN A 52 -9.37 -10.00 -5.23
CA GLN A 52 -10.80 -10.24 -5.04
C GLN A 52 -11.62 -8.99 -5.37
N GLU A 53 -11.17 -7.82 -4.96
CA GLU A 53 -11.83 -6.55 -5.24
C GLU A 53 -11.83 -6.23 -6.75
N VAL A 54 -10.72 -6.44 -7.43
CA VAL A 54 -10.62 -6.32 -8.90
C VAL A 54 -11.59 -7.28 -9.59
N SER A 55 -11.66 -8.53 -9.17
CA SER A 55 -12.58 -9.53 -9.72
C SER A 55 -14.05 -9.13 -9.54
N ARG A 56 -14.42 -8.63 -8.37
CA ARG A 56 -15.78 -8.12 -8.11
C ARG A 56 -16.13 -6.95 -9.01
N THR A 57 -15.23 -6.00 -9.19
CA THR A 57 -15.42 -4.83 -10.04
C THR A 57 -15.62 -5.24 -11.51
N VAL A 58 -14.81 -6.18 -12.01
CA VAL A 58 -14.96 -6.74 -13.36
C VAL A 58 -16.34 -7.37 -13.56
N GLN A 59 -16.78 -8.16 -12.58
CA GLN A 59 -18.09 -8.82 -12.65
C GLN A 59 -19.24 -7.84 -12.62
N GLN A 60 -19.18 -6.82 -11.77
CA GLN A 60 -20.16 -5.74 -11.73
C GLN A 60 -20.26 -5.00 -13.06
N MET A 61 -19.14 -4.74 -13.73
CA MET A 61 -19.12 -4.09 -15.05
C MET A 61 -19.76 -4.95 -16.13
N ARG A 62 -19.65 -6.28 -16.06
CA ARG A 62 -20.30 -7.22 -16.99
C ARG A 62 -21.82 -7.28 -16.81
N ASP A 63 -22.30 -7.07 -15.59
CA ASP A 63 -23.72 -7.14 -15.24
C ASP A 63 -24.48 -5.84 -15.55
N VAL A 64 -23.79 -4.76 -15.94
CA VAL A 64 -24.41 -3.48 -16.30
C VAL A 64 -25.00 -3.54 -17.72
N PRO A 65 -26.27 -3.10 -17.94
CA PRO A 65 -26.87 -3.04 -19.27
C PRO A 65 -26.08 -2.13 -20.22
N GLU A 66 -25.78 -2.60 -21.42
CA GLU A 66 -24.89 -1.92 -22.37
C GLU A 66 -25.42 -0.57 -22.86
N ASN A 67 -26.75 -0.37 -22.96
CA ASN A 67 -27.32 0.85 -23.47
C ASN A 67 -28.59 1.27 -22.73
N PRO A 68 -28.46 2.08 -21.64
CA PRO A 68 -29.65 2.69 -21.04
C PRO A 68 -30.37 3.60 -22.03
N PRO A 69 -31.72 3.59 -22.05
CA PRO A 69 -32.49 4.39 -22.99
C PRO A 69 -32.44 5.91 -22.73
N ASP A 70 -32.15 6.33 -21.48
CA ASP A 70 -32.03 7.75 -21.13
C ASP A 70 -30.59 8.26 -21.39
N PRO A 71 -30.40 9.36 -22.15
CA PRO A 71 -29.09 9.96 -22.38
C PRO A 71 -28.35 10.41 -21.10
N ASN A 72 -29.06 10.86 -20.06
CA ASN A 72 -28.48 11.24 -18.77
C ASN A 72 -27.96 10.02 -18.02
N ASP A 73 -28.72 8.91 -18.04
CA ASP A 73 -28.29 7.65 -17.43
C ASP A 73 -27.07 7.06 -18.14
N ARG A 74 -27.03 7.19 -19.46
CA ARG A 74 -25.88 6.77 -20.27
C ARG A 74 -24.61 7.57 -19.92
N ALA A 75 -24.71 8.90 -19.80
CA ALA A 75 -23.60 9.77 -19.44
C ALA A 75 -23.10 9.46 -18.03
N SER A 76 -23.98 9.24 -17.06
CA SER A 76 -23.63 8.84 -15.69
C SER A 76 -22.95 7.47 -15.67
N GLN A 77 -23.44 6.50 -16.44
CA GLN A 77 -22.84 5.17 -16.55
C GLN A 77 -21.44 5.22 -17.16
N GLU A 78 -21.22 6.00 -18.20
CA GLU A 78 -19.90 6.19 -18.81
C GLU A 78 -18.90 6.81 -17.84
N THR A 79 -19.33 7.81 -17.04
CA THR A 79 -18.52 8.43 -16.01
C THR A 79 -18.15 7.43 -14.92
N ASP A 80 -19.10 6.66 -14.41
CA ASP A 80 -18.88 5.64 -13.38
C ASP A 80 -17.94 4.55 -13.89
N MET A 81 -18.10 4.08 -15.11
CA MET A 81 -17.21 3.11 -15.74
C MET A 81 -15.79 3.64 -15.88
N SER A 82 -15.62 4.91 -16.24
CA SER A 82 -14.31 5.55 -16.34
C SER A 82 -13.61 5.62 -15.00
N LEU A 83 -14.32 5.97 -13.93
CA LEU A 83 -13.77 5.99 -12.55
C LEU A 83 -13.40 4.58 -12.07
N GLU A 84 -14.22 3.58 -12.33
CA GLU A 84 -13.94 2.19 -11.98
C GLU A 84 -12.73 1.65 -12.72
N LEU A 85 -12.54 1.95 -13.99
CA LEU A 85 -11.37 1.57 -14.77
C LEU A 85 -10.08 2.19 -14.21
N ARG A 86 -10.13 3.47 -13.81
CA ARG A 86 -8.98 4.13 -13.14
C ARG A 86 -8.64 3.48 -11.81
N SER A 87 -9.64 3.13 -11.03
CA SER A 87 -9.48 2.43 -9.75
C SER A 87 -8.83 1.07 -9.96
N ARG A 88 -9.27 0.30 -10.95
CA ARG A 88 -8.66 -0.99 -11.33
C ARG A 88 -7.20 -0.85 -11.76
N ASP A 89 -6.89 0.18 -12.52
CA ASP A 89 -5.51 0.43 -12.94
C ASP A 89 -4.60 0.73 -11.75
N ARG A 90 -5.07 1.49 -10.77
CA ARG A 90 -4.33 1.73 -9.51
C ARG A 90 -4.12 0.43 -8.74
N GLU A 91 -5.15 -0.38 -8.61
CA GLU A 91 -5.10 -1.66 -7.91
C GLU A 91 -4.13 -2.63 -8.57
N ARG A 92 -4.13 -2.72 -9.90
CA ARG A 92 -3.16 -3.54 -10.66
C ARG A 92 -1.73 -3.08 -10.46
N LYS A 93 -1.49 -1.77 -10.48
CA LYS A 93 -0.16 -1.20 -10.20
C LYS A 93 0.28 -1.48 -8.78
N LEU A 94 -0.64 -1.42 -7.83
CA LEU A 94 -0.36 -1.75 -6.44
C LEU A 94 -0.06 -3.25 -6.25
N ILE A 95 -0.81 -4.14 -6.90
CA ILE A 95 -0.54 -5.59 -6.91
C ILE A 95 0.87 -5.86 -7.45
N LYS A 96 1.28 -5.19 -8.52
CA LYS A 96 2.62 -5.30 -9.07
C LYS A 96 3.69 -4.87 -8.06
N LYS A 97 3.48 -3.75 -7.36
CA LYS A 97 4.38 -3.29 -6.29
C LYS A 97 4.45 -4.27 -5.12
N ILE A 98 3.34 -4.90 -4.79
CA ILE A 98 3.30 -5.94 -3.75
C ILE A 98 4.14 -7.15 -4.18
N ASP A 99 4.01 -7.61 -5.41
CA ASP A 99 4.83 -8.71 -5.95
C ASP A 99 6.32 -8.37 -5.94
N GLU A 100 6.69 -7.16 -6.36
CA GLU A 100 8.07 -6.67 -6.28
C GLU A 100 8.60 -6.64 -4.85
N SER A 101 7.75 -6.25 -3.88
CA SER A 101 8.11 -6.25 -2.46
C SER A 101 8.32 -7.65 -1.91
N ILE A 102 7.49 -8.61 -2.31
CA ILE A 102 7.65 -10.02 -1.95
C ILE A 102 8.97 -10.57 -2.51
N ASP A 103 9.29 -10.27 -3.76
CA ASP A 103 10.57 -10.66 -4.38
C ASP A 103 11.76 -10.07 -3.62
N ARG A 104 11.66 -8.83 -3.15
CA ARG A 104 12.70 -8.18 -2.34
C ARG A 104 12.88 -8.85 -0.97
N ILE A 105 11.83 -9.37 -0.37
CA ILE A 105 11.95 -10.18 0.86
C ILE A 105 12.78 -11.44 0.56
N ASP A 106 12.51 -12.12 -0.55
CA ASP A 106 13.21 -13.33 -0.95
C ASP A 106 14.69 -13.07 -1.27
N THR A 107 15.01 -11.92 -1.84
CA THR A 107 16.41 -11.51 -2.14
C THR A 107 17.14 -10.88 -0.97
N GLY A 108 16.45 -10.55 0.13
CA GLY A 108 17.03 -9.92 1.31
C GLY A 108 17.15 -8.39 1.25
N ASP A 109 16.61 -7.76 0.22
CA ASP A 109 16.68 -6.29 0.03
C ASP A 109 15.50 -5.54 0.64
N TYR A 110 14.46 -6.25 1.08
CA TYR A 110 13.27 -5.65 1.66
C TYR A 110 13.57 -4.91 2.97
N GLY A 111 12.96 -3.75 3.12
CA GLY A 111 13.09 -2.93 4.33
C GLY A 111 14.23 -1.94 4.32
N TYR A 112 14.99 -1.88 3.25
CA TYR A 112 16.09 -0.92 3.05
C TYR A 112 15.77 0.06 1.93
N CYS A 113 16.14 1.35 2.12
CA CYS A 113 15.92 2.38 1.12
C CYS A 113 16.71 2.10 -0.17
N GLU A 114 16.07 2.17 -1.31
CA GLU A 114 16.73 1.97 -2.61
C GLU A 114 17.76 3.04 -2.96
N VAL A 115 17.60 4.25 -2.41
CA VAL A 115 18.46 5.40 -2.72
C VAL A 115 19.66 5.49 -1.79
N CYS A 116 19.45 5.44 -0.47
CA CYS A 116 20.50 5.67 0.51
C CYS A 116 20.90 4.40 1.30
N GLY A 117 20.17 3.32 1.16
CA GLY A 117 20.47 2.04 1.81
C GLY A 117 20.17 1.95 3.30
N VAL A 118 19.62 3.00 3.92
CA VAL A 118 19.26 2.96 5.35
C VAL A 118 18.01 2.11 5.59
N GLU A 119 17.84 1.68 6.83
CA GLU A 119 16.62 0.98 7.25
C GLU A 119 15.40 1.89 7.13
N ILE A 120 14.35 1.39 6.46
CA ILE A 120 13.07 2.10 6.33
C ILE A 120 12.37 2.17 7.69
N GLY A 121 12.41 1.10 8.47
CA GLY A 121 11.80 0.97 9.79
C GLY A 121 10.51 0.18 9.79
N VAL A 122 10.32 -0.62 10.83
CA VAL A 122 9.14 -1.50 11.00
C VAL A 122 7.85 -0.68 11.04
N GLU A 123 7.83 0.44 11.74
CA GLU A 123 6.63 1.29 11.87
C GLU A 123 6.17 1.84 10.50
N ARG A 124 7.12 2.28 9.68
CA ARG A 124 6.82 2.77 8.33
C ARG A 124 6.36 1.63 7.40
N LEU A 125 6.96 0.46 7.50
CA LEU A 125 6.56 -0.72 6.73
C LEU A 125 5.19 -1.26 7.14
N GLU A 126 4.82 -1.16 8.42
CA GLU A 126 3.47 -1.49 8.87
C GLU A 126 2.43 -0.57 8.25
N ALA A 127 2.70 0.73 8.18
CA ALA A 127 1.81 1.69 7.54
C ALA A 127 1.77 1.54 6.02
N ARG A 128 2.92 1.23 5.41
CA ARG A 128 3.09 1.08 3.97
C ARG A 128 4.05 -0.07 3.64
N PRO A 129 3.55 -1.30 3.55
CA PRO A 129 4.39 -2.48 3.32
C PRO A 129 5.14 -2.48 1.99
N THR A 130 4.70 -1.71 1.02
CA THR A 130 5.36 -1.54 -0.30
C THR A 130 6.37 -0.39 -0.34
N ALA A 131 6.70 0.23 0.79
CA ALA A 131 7.65 1.34 0.84
C ALA A 131 9.05 0.90 0.38
N GLU A 132 9.60 1.64 -0.55
CA GLU A 132 10.93 1.42 -1.15
C GLU A 132 11.94 2.48 -0.72
N LEU A 133 11.47 3.61 -0.20
CA LEU A 133 12.25 4.75 0.22
C LEU A 133 12.09 5.02 1.72
N CYS A 134 13.16 5.45 2.37
CA CYS A 134 13.06 5.98 3.72
C CYS A 134 12.30 7.32 3.70
N ILE A 135 11.88 7.79 4.86
CA ILE A 135 11.10 9.02 4.98
C ILE A 135 11.81 10.24 4.38
N ASP A 136 13.12 10.35 4.58
CA ASP A 136 13.92 11.48 4.08
C ASP A 136 14.02 11.46 2.55
N CYS A 137 14.33 10.31 1.95
CA CYS A 137 14.39 10.15 0.49
C CYS A 137 13.02 10.35 -0.16
N LYS A 138 11.95 9.89 0.48
CA LYS A 138 10.59 10.10 -0.02
C LYS A 138 10.21 11.58 0.02
N THR A 139 10.55 12.29 1.06
CA THR A 139 10.32 13.72 1.19
C THR A 139 11.05 14.51 0.10
N LEU A 140 12.31 14.17 -0.17
CA LEU A 140 13.09 14.79 -1.25
C LEU A 140 12.50 14.51 -2.63
N ASP A 141 12.04 13.30 -2.85
CA ASP A 141 11.38 12.90 -4.10
C ASP A 141 10.10 13.69 -4.35
N GLU A 142 9.26 13.83 -3.34
CA GLU A 142 8.03 14.64 -3.40
C GLU A 142 8.32 16.13 -3.64
N MET A 143 9.39 16.67 -3.07
CA MET A 143 9.82 18.06 -3.32
C MET A 143 10.26 18.23 -4.77
N ARG A 144 10.97 17.28 -5.36
CA ARG A 144 11.37 17.31 -6.78
C ARG A 144 10.15 17.23 -7.70
N GLU A 145 9.19 16.36 -7.41
CA GLU A 145 7.94 16.25 -8.17
C GLU A 145 7.17 17.55 -8.18
N ARG A 146 7.07 18.25 -7.04
CA ARG A 146 6.42 19.57 -6.96
C ARG A 146 7.12 20.64 -7.78
N GLN A 147 8.44 20.61 -7.88
CA GLN A 147 9.22 21.56 -8.69
C GLN A 147 9.00 21.34 -10.19
N VAL A 148 8.86 20.09 -10.63
CA VAL A 148 8.63 19.73 -12.04
C VAL A 148 7.19 20.02 -12.46
N ALA A 149 6.23 19.94 -11.55
CA ALA A 149 4.80 20.16 -11.82
C ALA A 149 4.40 21.64 -11.96
N LYS A 150 5.32 22.59 -11.79
CA LYS A 150 5.07 24.05 -11.97
C LYS A 150 5.26 24.47 -13.40
#